data_fed69432d4d89bfe66d57d04d90c6a80
#
_entry.id   fed69432d4d89bfe66d57d04d90c6a80
#
_cell.length_a   1.000
_cell.length_b   1.000
_cell.length_c   1.000
_cell.angle_alpha   90.00
_cell.angle_beta   90.00
_cell.angle_gamma   90.00
#
_symmetry.space_group_name_H-M   'P 1'
#
loop_
_entity.id
_entity.type
_entity.pdbx_description
1 polymer ?
#
loop_
_entity_poly.entity_id
_entity_poly.type
_entity_poly.pdbx_seq_one_letter_code
_entity_poly.pdbx_strand_id
1 'polypeptide(L)'
;SQGVSKSEITLGSIQDLSGPLAGFGKQLRMGMQLRVDEVNEQGGVNGRKLNLKFEDSGYDPKRAVLAAQKLVNQDKIFAMVGHIGTAANVATFPVLFPKNVINFYPLTGAREMFEQPNQRLKYAFSVPYYDQARTGTPRLVKEKGAKKACAIYQDDEFGLEVLRGAEDGLKTIGMELAEKTSYKRGATDFSSQVAKMKAAGCDFVVLGTVIRETIGTIAESRKTGFSPTFLGTTAAYTDLVHKLGGKAMDGLYATMAVQVPYLDEASQPIRFWANKYKTKFNEDP
;
A
#
# COMPACT_ATOMS: atom_id res chain seq x y z
N SER A 1 -15.84 24.61 -10.94
CA SER A 1 -15.60 23.24 -10.43
C SER A 1 -15.74 23.24 -8.91
N GLN A 2 -16.27 22.15 -8.34
CA GLN A 2 -16.31 21.97 -6.90
C GLN A 2 -14.89 22.10 -6.31
N GLY A 3 -14.76 22.71 -5.14
CA GLY A 3 -13.49 22.84 -4.42
C GLY A 3 -12.48 23.82 -4.99
N VAL A 4 -12.88 24.65 -5.96
CA VAL A 4 -12.02 25.69 -6.54
C VAL A 4 -12.66 27.04 -6.35
N SER A 5 -11.99 27.93 -5.62
CA SER A 5 -12.34 29.32 -5.43
C SER A 5 -11.35 30.26 -6.15
N LYS A 6 -11.51 31.58 -5.96
CA LYS A 6 -10.52 32.55 -6.46
C LYS A 6 -9.13 32.42 -5.79
N SER A 7 -9.09 31.98 -4.54
CA SER A 7 -7.89 31.97 -3.71
C SER A 7 -7.43 30.58 -3.25
N GLU A 8 -8.25 29.53 -3.44
CA GLU A 8 -7.99 28.22 -2.85
C GLU A 8 -8.47 27.07 -3.74
N ILE A 9 -7.75 25.94 -3.67
CA ILE A 9 -8.14 24.63 -4.17
C ILE A 9 -8.18 23.68 -2.98
N THR A 10 -9.35 23.11 -2.67
CA THR A 10 -9.56 22.18 -1.57
C THR A 10 -9.38 20.75 -2.05
N LEU A 11 -8.44 20.03 -1.46
CA LEU A 11 -8.15 18.62 -1.71
C LEU A 11 -8.52 17.79 -0.48
N GLY A 12 -8.86 16.54 -0.68
CA GLY A 12 -9.10 15.58 0.41
C GLY A 12 -8.19 14.38 0.32
N SER A 13 -7.88 13.81 1.46
CA SER A 13 -7.11 12.56 1.54
C SER A 13 -7.61 11.72 2.71
N ILE A 14 -7.92 10.45 2.44
CA ILE A 14 -8.32 9.49 3.46
C ILE A 14 -7.14 8.57 3.73
N GLN A 15 -6.65 8.62 4.98
CA GLN A 15 -5.50 7.85 5.42
C GLN A 15 -5.90 6.84 6.49
N ASP A 16 -5.06 5.85 6.72
CA ASP A 16 -5.08 5.09 7.95
C ASP A 16 -4.11 5.75 8.94
N LEU A 17 -4.62 6.42 9.96
CA LEU A 17 -3.82 7.09 10.99
C LEU A 17 -3.86 6.35 12.34
N SER A 18 -4.71 5.35 12.48
CA SER A 18 -4.98 4.66 13.75
C SER A 18 -4.98 3.12 13.66
N GLY A 19 -5.00 2.57 12.44
CA GLY A 19 -5.12 1.14 12.18
C GLY A 19 -3.82 0.46 11.73
N PRO A 20 -3.92 -0.69 11.05
CA PRO A 20 -2.78 -1.53 10.69
C PRO A 20 -1.82 -0.92 9.65
N LEU A 21 -2.25 0.11 8.91
CA LEU A 21 -1.43 0.84 7.93
C LEU A 21 -1.01 2.23 8.44
N ALA A 22 -1.14 2.51 9.74
CA ALA A 22 -0.84 3.83 10.30
C ALA A 22 0.61 4.28 10.01
N GLY A 23 1.55 3.34 9.91
CA GLY A 23 2.93 3.62 9.51
C GLY A 23 3.01 4.29 8.13
N PHE A 24 2.35 3.72 7.13
CA PHE A 24 2.26 4.34 5.80
C PHE A 24 1.42 5.63 5.82
N GLY A 25 0.27 5.59 6.48
CA GLY A 25 -0.68 6.72 6.46
C GLY A 25 -0.08 7.99 7.07
N LYS A 26 0.64 7.88 8.17
CA LYS A 26 1.31 9.02 8.82
C LYS A 26 2.43 9.59 7.96
N GLN A 27 3.29 8.74 7.39
CA GLN A 27 4.38 9.17 6.51
C GLN A 27 3.83 9.84 5.24
N LEU A 28 2.81 9.25 4.63
CA LEU A 28 2.17 9.81 3.43
C LEU A 28 1.52 11.16 3.72
N ARG A 29 0.82 11.30 4.85
CA ARG A 29 0.27 12.58 5.30
C ARG A 29 1.35 13.65 5.42
N MET A 30 2.46 13.34 6.07
CA MET A 30 3.57 14.27 6.26
C MET A 30 4.22 14.65 4.92
N GLY A 31 4.48 13.68 4.04
CA GLY A 31 5.06 13.93 2.73
C GLY A 31 4.15 14.80 1.83
N MET A 32 2.85 14.53 1.82
CA MET A 32 1.88 15.36 1.09
C MET A 32 1.79 16.77 1.67
N GLN A 33 1.78 16.92 3.00
CA GLN A 33 1.75 18.23 3.63
C GLN A 33 3.02 19.04 3.32
N LEU A 34 4.19 18.39 3.34
CA LEU A 34 5.44 19.03 2.93
C LEU A 34 5.33 19.61 1.51
N ARG A 35 4.80 18.81 0.57
CA ARG A 35 4.65 19.27 -0.82
C ARG A 35 3.61 20.39 -0.96
N VAL A 36 2.51 20.31 -0.26
CA VAL A 36 1.48 21.37 -0.24
C VAL A 36 2.06 22.68 0.27
N ASP A 37 2.84 22.63 1.36
CA ASP A 37 3.48 23.81 1.94
C ASP A 37 4.48 24.44 0.95
N GLU A 38 5.31 23.63 0.28
CA GLU A 38 6.22 24.11 -0.78
C GLU A 38 5.50 24.84 -1.91
N VAL A 39 4.41 24.26 -2.41
CA VAL A 39 3.60 24.87 -3.47
C VAL A 39 2.99 26.19 -2.99
N ASN A 40 2.49 26.24 -1.76
CA ASN A 40 1.88 27.42 -1.19
C ASN A 40 2.90 28.54 -0.92
N GLU A 41 4.11 28.22 -0.49
CA GLU A 41 5.22 29.15 -0.33
C GLU A 41 5.63 29.79 -1.67
N GLN A 42 5.50 29.06 -2.76
CA GLN A 42 5.79 29.51 -4.13
C GLN A 42 4.63 30.30 -4.78
N GLY A 43 3.56 30.61 -4.02
CA GLY A 43 2.41 31.37 -4.52
C GLY A 43 1.22 30.51 -4.94
N GLY A 44 1.28 29.20 -4.69
CA GLY A 44 0.18 28.28 -5.00
C GLY A 44 0.07 27.91 -6.49
N VAL A 45 -1.09 27.46 -6.89
CA VAL A 45 -1.40 27.07 -8.27
C VAL A 45 -2.22 28.18 -8.93
N ASN A 46 -1.62 28.91 -9.86
CA ASN A 46 -2.24 30.08 -10.48
C ASN A 46 -2.82 31.08 -9.45
N GLY A 47 -2.05 31.37 -8.40
CA GLY A 47 -2.42 32.27 -7.31
C GLY A 47 -3.38 31.66 -6.28
N ARG A 48 -3.72 30.39 -6.38
CA ARG A 48 -4.57 29.68 -5.41
C ARG A 48 -3.75 28.81 -4.48
N LYS A 49 -3.96 28.92 -3.19
CA LYS A 49 -3.35 28.01 -2.20
C LYS A 49 -4.02 26.65 -2.25
N LEU A 50 -3.24 25.60 -2.04
CA LEU A 50 -3.74 24.25 -1.80
C LEU A 50 -4.16 24.13 -0.33
N ASN A 51 -5.35 23.62 -0.08
CA ASN A 51 -5.87 23.27 1.24
C ASN A 51 -6.15 21.77 1.24
N LEU A 52 -5.30 20.99 1.91
CA LEU A 52 -5.37 19.53 1.96
C LEU A 52 -6.00 19.10 3.29
N LYS A 53 -7.17 18.47 3.21
CA LYS A 53 -7.92 17.95 4.35
C LYS A 53 -7.73 16.45 4.50
N PHE A 54 -7.37 16.00 5.70
CA PHE A 54 -7.17 14.59 6.02
C PHE A 54 -8.32 14.05 6.85
N GLU A 55 -8.72 12.81 6.54
CA GLU A 55 -9.63 12.00 7.36
C GLU A 55 -8.99 10.65 7.66
N ASP A 56 -9.32 10.08 8.82
CA ASP A 56 -8.84 8.77 9.26
C ASP A 56 -9.89 7.69 9.01
N SER A 57 -9.58 6.71 8.16
CA SER A 57 -10.44 5.54 7.94
C SER A 57 -10.15 4.39 8.92
N GLY A 58 -8.99 4.39 9.58
CA GLY A 58 -8.52 3.23 10.35
C GLY A 58 -8.40 1.96 9.50
N TYR A 59 -8.26 2.09 8.19
CA TYR A 59 -8.24 0.98 7.22
C TYR A 59 -9.57 0.20 7.14
N ASP A 60 -10.66 0.83 7.56
CA ASP A 60 -12.03 0.29 7.46
C ASP A 60 -12.77 0.92 6.28
N PRO A 61 -13.26 0.13 5.29
CA PRO A 61 -13.99 0.64 4.14
C PRO A 61 -15.27 1.39 4.50
N LYS A 62 -15.99 1.01 5.54
CA LYS A 62 -17.21 1.70 5.99
C LYS A 62 -16.88 3.10 6.52
N ARG A 63 -15.83 3.22 7.32
CA ARG A 63 -15.33 4.52 7.80
C ARG A 63 -14.81 5.37 6.64
N ALA A 64 -14.15 4.76 5.66
CA ALA A 64 -13.70 5.45 4.46
C ALA A 64 -14.87 6.05 3.67
N VAL A 65 -15.99 5.34 3.53
CA VAL A 65 -17.22 5.87 2.90
C VAL A 65 -17.75 7.09 3.65
N LEU A 66 -17.83 7.05 4.97
CA LEU A 66 -18.27 8.19 5.78
C LEU A 66 -17.32 9.39 5.62
N ALA A 67 -16.02 9.15 5.64
CA ALA A 67 -15.01 10.17 5.40
C ALA A 67 -15.14 10.79 4.00
N ALA A 68 -15.36 9.97 2.97
CA ALA A 68 -15.56 10.44 1.61
C ALA A 68 -16.84 11.29 1.49
N GLN A 69 -17.93 10.87 2.12
CA GLN A 69 -19.18 11.65 2.14
C GLN A 69 -18.98 13.04 2.76
N LYS A 70 -18.23 13.11 3.87
CA LYS A 70 -17.86 14.40 4.49
C LYS A 70 -17.02 15.25 3.54
N LEU A 71 -15.92 14.71 3.02
CA LEU A 71 -15.02 15.43 2.13
C LEU A 71 -15.71 15.91 0.85
N VAL A 72 -16.56 15.10 0.25
CA VAL A 72 -17.26 15.44 -1.03
C VAL A 72 -18.43 16.38 -0.80
N ASN A 73 -19.28 16.12 0.19
CA ASN A 73 -20.55 16.81 0.36
C ASN A 73 -20.48 18.03 1.29
N GLN A 74 -19.60 18.01 2.30
CA GLN A 74 -19.44 19.12 3.25
C GLN A 74 -18.23 19.99 2.90
N ASP A 75 -17.04 19.38 2.81
CA ASP A 75 -15.80 20.08 2.51
C ASP A 75 -15.66 20.46 1.03
N LYS A 76 -16.48 19.87 0.15
CA LYS A 76 -16.53 20.19 -1.29
C LYS A 76 -15.17 20.04 -1.98
N ILE A 77 -14.44 18.97 -1.73
CA ILE A 77 -13.13 18.75 -2.34
C ILE A 77 -13.15 18.72 -3.86
N PHE A 78 -12.09 19.25 -4.48
CA PHE A 78 -11.85 19.16 -5.92
C PHE A 78 -11.42 17.76 -6.36
N ALA A 79 -10.52 17.15 -5.60
CA ALA A 79 -10.00 15.81 -5.85
C ALA A 79 -9.69 15.08 -4.54
N MET A 80 -9.82 13.76 -4.58
CA MET A 80 -9.26 12.85 -3.57
C MET A 80 -7.82 12.55 -3.96
N VAL A 81 -6.87 12.74 -3.04
CA VAL A 81 -5.43 12.60 -3.30
C VAL A 81 -4.81 11.61 -2.33
N GLY A 82 -4.06 10.65 -2.83
CA GLY A 82 -3.25 9.74 -2.00
C GLY A 82 -4.06 8.83 -1.07
N HIS A 83 -5.31 8.55 -1.37
CA HIS A 83 -6.18 7.70 -0.55
C HIS A 83 -5.59 6.30 -0.38
N ILE A 84 -5.36 5.86 0.86
CA ILE A 84 -4.72 4.57 1.16
C ILE A 84 -5.73 3.42 1.23
N GLY A 85 -5.33 2.28 0.66
CA GLY A 85 -6.03 1.00 0.80
C GLY A 85 -6.95 0.66 -0.35
N THR A 86 -6.90 -0.60 -0.80
CA THR A 86 -7.67 -1.09 -1.96
C THR A 86 -9.17 -1.07 -1.69
N ALA A 87 -9.63 -1.80 -0.68
CA ALA A 87 -11.05 -1.92 -0.35
C ALA A 87 -11.66 -0.56 0.02
N ALA A 88 -10.89 0.32 0.69
CA ALA A 88 -11.32 1.67 1.03
C ALA A 88 -11.54 2.54 -0.23
N ASN A 89 -10.58 2.52 -1.18
CA ASN A 89 -10.72 3.23 -2.43
C ASN A 89 -11.96 2.76 -3.21
N VAL A 90 -12.08 1.46 -3.44
CA VAL A 90 -13.21 0.88 -4.18
C VAL A 90 -14.55 1.25 -3.53
N ALA A 91 -14.65 1.15 -2.21
CA ALA A 91 -15.87 1.50 -1.48
C ALA A 91 -16.27 2.97 -1.62
N THR A 92 -15.31 3.88 -1.85
CA THR A 92 -15.60 5.32 -1.99
C THR A 92 -15.93 5.77 -3.42
N PHE A 93 -15.68 4.97 -4.43
CA PHE A 93 -16.01 5.32 -5.83
C PHE A 93 -17.46 5.76 -6.06
N PRO A 94 -18.49 5.08 -5.47
CA PRO A 94 -19.88 5.52 -5.59
C PRO A 94 -20.16 6.91 -4.97
N VAL A 95 -19.29 7.39 -4.09
CA VAL A 95 -19.39 8.74 -3.50
C VAL A 95 -18.68 9.77 -4.38
N LEU A 96 -17.51 9.45 -4.92
CA LEU A 96 -16.66 10.36 -5.68
C LEU A 96 -17.18 10.60 -7.11
N PHE A 97 -17.38 9.53 -7.85
CA PHE A 97 -17.55 9.61 -9.31
C PHE A 97 -18.87 10.26 -9.78
N PRO A 98 -20.03 10.07 -9.11
CA PRO A 98 -21.24 10.82 -9.46
C PRO A 98 -21.10 12.34 -9.29
N LYS A 99 -20.15 12.79 -8.48
CA LYS A 99 -19.83 14.22 -8.28
C LYS A 99 -18.65 14.69 -9.14
N ASN A 100 -18.16 13.85 -10.05
CA ASN A 100 -16.97 14.12 -10.88
C ASN A 100 -15.72 14.45 -10.05
N VAL A 101 -15.60 13.90 -8.85
CA VAL A 101 -14.39 14.02 -8.02
C VAL A 101 -13.37 12.98 -8.47
N ILE A 102 -12.20 13.47 -8.85
CA ILE A 102 -11.08 12.64 -9.32
C ILE A 102 -10.49 11.86 -8.13
N ASN A 103 -10.17 10.58 -8.35
CA ASN A 103 -9.31 9.79 -7.45
C ASN A 103 -7.89 9.84 -8.00
N PHE A 104 -7.02 10.63 -7.35
CA PHE A 104 -5.69 10.96 -7.83
C PHE A 104 -4.60 10.31 -6.98
N TYR A 105 -3.78 9.50 -7.60
CA TYR A 105 -2.62 8.83 -7.03
C TYR A 105 -2.89 8.14 -5.69
N PRO A 106 -3.91 7.25 -5.64
CA PRO A 106 -4.19 6.48 -4.42
C PRO A 106 -3.00 5.60 -4.05
N LEU A 107 -2.78 5.40 -2.75
CA LEU A 107 -1.77 4.48 -2.27
C LEU A 107 -2.34 3.05 -2.26
N THR A 108 -2.41 2.49 -3.43
CA THR A 108 -2.72 1.09 -3.70
C THR A 108 -2.29 0.73 -5.11
N GLY A 109 -1.80 -0.50 -5.28
CA GLY A 109 -1.51 -1.09 -6.59
C GLY A 109 -2.68 -1.91 -7.15
N ALA A 110 -3.92 -1.66 -6.73
CA ALA A 110 -5.06 -2.41 -7.22
C ALA A 110 -5.41 -2.06 -8.67
N ARG A 111 -5.77 -3.06 -9.48
CA ARG A 111 -6.15 -2.87 -10.88
C ARG A 111 -7.39 -2.00 -11.05
N GLU A 112 -8.30 -2.00 -10.09
CA GLU A 112 -9.47 -1.14 -10.04
C GLU A 112 -9.15 0.35 -10.18
N MET A 113 -7.91 0.75 -9.85
CA MET A 113 -7.44 2.13 -10.01
C MET A 113 -7.16 2.51 -11.47
N PHE A 114 -7.12 1.56 -12.38
CA PHE A 114 -6.79 1.74 -13.80
C PHE A 114 -7.94 1.36 -14.73
N GLU A 115 -8.84 0.47 -14.31
CA GLU A 115 -9.83 -0.19 -15.14
C GLU A 115 -11.16 0.59 -15.21
N GLN A 116 -11.98 0.26 -16.21
CA GLN A 116 -13.37 0.69 -16.29
C GLN A 116 -14.18 0.17 -15.08
N PRO A 117 -15.27 0.83 -14.68
CA PRO A 117 -15.81 2.08 -15.24
C PRO A 117 -15.12 3.34 -14.65
N ASN A 118 -15.49 4.51 -15.22
CA ASN A 118 -15.03 5.83 -14.76
C ASN A 118 -13.51 6.08 -14.87
N GLN A 119 -12.85 5.44 -15.82
CA GLN A 119 -11.40 5.55 -16.02
C GLN A 119 -10.92 7.01 -16.13
N ARG A 120 -11.72 7.91 -16.72
CA ARG A 120 -11.41 9.35 -16.82
C ARG A 120 -11.26 10.08 -15.49
N LEU A 121 -11.72 9.47 -14.39
CA LEU A 121 -11.63 10.03 -13.03
C LEU A 121 -10.61 9.29 -12.16
N LYS A 122 -9.86 8.35 -12.74
CA LYS A 122 -8.88 7.53 -12.04
C LYS A 122 -7.48 7.82 -12.59
N TYR A 123 -6.59 8.23 -11.71
CA TYR A 123 -5.18 8.48 -12.01
C TYR A 123 -4.34 7.75 -10.96
N ALA A 124 -3.68 6.69 -11.37
CA ALA A 124 -2.83 5.90 -10.48
C ALA A 124 -1.37 5.95 -10.94
N PHE A 125 -0.43 5.66 -10.03
CA PHE A 125 1.01 5.70 -10.31
C PHE A 125 1.72 4.39 -10.01
N SER A 126 1.13 3.53 -9.16
CA SER A 126 1.76 2.30 -8.72
C SER A 126 1.58 1.18 -9.75
N VAL A 127 2.58 0.31 -9.83
CA VAL A 127 2.47 -0.94 -10.62
C VAL A 127 1.39 -1.84 -9.98
N PRO A 128 0.46 -2.42 -10.75
CA PRO A 128 -0.57 -3.29 -10.21
C PRO A 128 0.00 -4.47 -9.41
N TYR A 129 -0.64 -4.79 -8.28
CA TYR A 129 -0.25 -5.94 -7.45
C TYR A 129 -0.21 -7.25 -8.22
N TYR A 130 -1.16 -7.44 -9.13
CA TYR A 130 -1.17 -8.58 -10.02
C TYR A 130 0.14 -8.70 -10.81
N ASP A 131 0.58 -7.62 -11.43
CA ASP A 131 1.81 -7.61 -12.24
C ASP A 131 3.06 -7.76 -11.38
N GLN A 132 3.08 -7.17 -10.18
CA GLN A 132 4.15 -7.36 -9.20
C GLN A 132 4.31 -8.84 -8.84
N ALA A 133 3.23 -9.50 -8.44
CA ALA A 133 3.25 -10.91 -8.04
C ALA A 133 3.49 -11.84 -9.24
N ARG A 134 2.86 -11.57 -10.38
CA ARG A 134 3.02 -12.37 -11.59
C ARG A 134 4.45 -12.38 -12.12
N THR A 135 5.15 -11.27 -11.99
CA THR A 135 6.53 -11.14 -12.47
C THR A 135 7.54 -11.53 -11.40
N GLY A 136 7.36 -11.07 -10.17
CA GLY A 136 8.28 -11.28 -9.07
C GLY A 136 8.34 -12.72 -8.59
N THR A 137 7.20 -13.40 -8.51
CA THR A 137 7.12 -14.77 -7.98
C THR A 137 7.95 -15.77 -8.79
N PRO A 138 7.74 -15.96 -10.10
CA PRO A 138 8.51 -16.94 -10.85
C PRO A 138 10.00 -16.59 -10.96
N ARG A 139 10.32 -15.29 -10.98
CA ARG A 139 11.72 -14.84 -11.00
C ARG A 139 12.44 -15.27 -9.73
N LEU A 140 11.88 -14.95 -8.57
CA LEU A 140 12.54 -15.25 -7.29
C LEU A 140 12.52 -16.76 -6.99
N VAL A 141 11.46 -17.49 -7.36
CA VAL A 141 11.40 -18.95 -7.27
C VAL A 141 12.58 -19.58 -8.02
N LYS A 142 12.84 -19.16 -9.25
CA LYS A 142 13.98 -19.64 -10.06
C LYS A 142 15.33 -19.26 -9.42
N GLU A 143 15.47 -18.02 -8.98
CA GLU A 143 16.70 -17.52 -8.38
C GLU A 143 17.06 -18.30 -7.09
N LYS A 144 16.06 -18.62 -6.27
CA LYS A 144 16.24 -19.38 -5.04
C LYS A 144 16.23 -20.90 -5.22
N GLY A 145 15.91 -21.39 -6.40
CA GLY A 145 15.76 -22.81 -6.66
C GLY A 145 14.62 -23.46 -5.88
N ALA A 146 13.60 -22.67 -5.52
CA ALA A 146 12.46 -23.14 -4.75
C ALA A 146 11.65 -24.19 -5.49
N LYS A 147 11.11 -25.16 -4.76
CA LYS A 147 10.40 -26.33 -5.33
C LYS A 147 8.92 -26.32 -5.04
N LYS A 148 8.49 -25.69 -3.95
CA LYS A 148 7.10 -25.71 -3.51
C LYS A 148 6.68 -24.36 -2.94
N ALA A 149 5.73 -23.70 -3.61
CA ALA A 149 5.26 -22.38 -3.24
C ALA A 149 3.90 -22.43 -2.55
N CYS A 150 3.74 -21.61 -1.52
CA CYS A 150 2.49 -21.29 -0.86
C CYS A 150 2.16 -19.81 -1.00
N ALA A 151 0.94 -19.43 -0.66
CA ALA A 151 0.54 -18.05 -0.47
C ALA A 151 -0.25 -17.86 0.81
N ILE A 152 0.00 -16.77 1.52
CA ILE A 152 -0.87 -16.21 2.54
C ILE A 152 -1.35 -14.85 2.07
N TYR A 153 -2.65 -14.56 2.19
CA TYR A 153 -3.23 -13.34 1.63
C TYR A 153 -4.42 -12.83 2.46
N GLN A 154 -4.56 -11.50 2.46
CA GLN A 154 -5.72 -10.84 3.04
C GLN A 154 -6.97 -11.21 2.23
N ASP A 155 -8.04 -11.62 2.90
CA ASP A 155 -9.29 -12.03 2.28
C ASP A 155 -10.12 -10.79 1.88
N ASP A 156 -9.61 -10.06 0.90
CA ASP A 156 -10.23 -8.91 0.25
C ASP A 156 -9.64 -8.67 -1.15
N GLU A 157 -10.06 -7.59 -1.81
CA GLU A 157 -9.65 -7.25 -3.18
C GLU A 157 -8.12 -7.16 -3.32
N PHE A 158 -7.43 -6.63 -2.29
CA PHE A 158 -5.97 -6.54 -2.27
C PHE A 158 -5.32 -7.93 -2.29
N GLY A 159 -5.63 -8.76 -1.30
CA GLY A 159 -5.00 -10.08 -1.16
C GLY A 159 -5.33 -11.03 -2.31
N LEU A 160 -6.57 -10.98 -2.81
CA LEU A 160 -6.99 -11.79 -3.96
C LEU A 160 -6.26 -11.41 -5.25
N GLU A 161 -5.94 -10.14 -5.45
CA GLU A 161 -5.17 -9.70 -6.61
C GLU A 161 -3.73 -10.22 -6.56
N VAL A 162 -3.08 -10.17 -5.40
CA VAL A 162 -1.75 -10.76 -5.18
C VAL A 162 -1.77 -12.26 -5.44
N LEU A 163 -2.77 -12.97 -4.90
CA LEU A 163 -2.94 -14.40 -5.09
C LEU A 163 -3.03 -14.77 -6.58
N ARG A 164 -3.91 -14.10 -7.34
CA ARG A 164 -4.06 -14.34 -8.78
C ARG A 164 -2.78 -14.10 -9.54
N GLY A 165 -2.06 -13.03 -9.22
CA GLY A 165 -0.76 -12.75 -9.83
C GLY A 165 0.26 -13.85 -9.55
N ALA A 166 0.35 -14.32 -8.32
CA ALA A 166 1.24 -15.42 -7.95
C ALA A 166 0.89 -16.72 -8.68
N GLU A 167 -0.39 -17.07 -8.72
CA GLU A 167 -0.88 -18.27 -9.45
C GLU A 167 -0.51 -18.21 -10.93
N ASP A 168 -0.81 -17.11 -11.60
CA ASP A 168 -0.56 -16.95 -13.02
C ASP A 168 0.96 -16.85 -13.31
N GLY A 169 1.72 -16.24 -12.41
CA GLY A 169 3.17 -16.22 -12.51
C GLY A 169 3.80 -17.63 -12.41
N LEU A 170 3.37 -18.42 -11.44
CA LEU A 170 3.85 -19.79 -11.25
C LEU A 170 3.53 -20.68 -12.44
N LYS A 171 2.35 -20.54 -13.04
CA LYS A 171 1.98 -21.27 -14.26
C LYS A 171 2.99 -21.07 -15.40
N THR A 172 3.60 -19.90 -15.51
CA THR A 172 4.61 -19.61 -16.55
C THR A 172 5.87 -20.47 -16.44
N ILE A 173 6.08 -21.08 -15.27
CA ILE A 173 7.22 -21.97 -15.01
C ILE A 173 6.77 -23.40 -14.67
N GLY A 174 5.52 -23.75 -14.99
CA GLY A 174 4.97 -25.09 -14.76
C GLY A 174 4.73 -25.43 -13.31
N MET A 175 4.53 -24.43 -12.43
CA MET A 175 4.27 -24.62 -11.00
C MET A 175 2.86 -24.14 -10.64
N GLU A 176 2.37 -24.68 -9.52
CA GLU A 176 1.13 -24.26 -8.86
C GLU A 176 1.40 -23.99 -7.38
N LEU A 177 0.48 -23.25 -6.70
CA LEU A 177 0.53 -23.10 -5.27
C LEU A 177 0.13 -24.42 -4.58
N ALA A 178 1.00 -24.93 -3.71
CA ALA A 178 0.73 -26.14 -2.94
C ALA A 178 -0.27 -25.89 -1.80
N GLU A 179 -0.29 -24.66 -1.26
CA GLU A 179 -1.27 -24.24 -0.25
C GLU A 179 -1.59 -22.75 -0.43
N LYS A 180 -2.86 -22.43 -0.26
CA LYS A 180 -3.40 -21.06 -0.26
C LYS A 180 -4.15 -20.85 1.04
N THR A 181 -3.70 -19.90 1.85
CA THR A 181 -4.33 -19.63 3.14
C THR A 181 -4.59 -18.14 3.30
N SER A 182 -5.78 -17.81 3.80
CA SER A 182 -6.22 -16.43 3.97
C SER A 182 -6.32 -16.03 5.44
N TYR A 183 -6.37 -14.72 5.66
CA TYR A 183 -6.71 -14.13 6.95
C TYR A 183 -7.68 -12.97 6.75
N LYS A 184 -8.46 -12.65 7.79
CA LYS A 184 -9.35 -11.49 7.80
C LYS A 184 -8.56 -10.23 8.12
N ARG A 185 -8.92 -9.10 7.51
CA ARG A 185 -8.36 -7.78 7.83
C ARG A 185 -8.43 -7.52 9.32
N GLY A 186 -7.30 -7.10 9.92
CA GLY A 186 -7.19 -6.89 11.36
C GLY A 186 -6.82 -8.14 12.18
N ALA A 187 -6.59 -9.29 11.55
CA ALA A 187 -6.08 -10.49 12.23
C ALA A 187 -4.72 -10.21 12.90
N THR A 188 -4.49 -10.86 14.03
CA THR A 188 -3.25 -10.73 14.83
C THR A 188 -2.59 -12.07 15.10
N ASP A 189 -3.27 -13.18 14.85
CA ASP A 189 -2.77 -14.54 15.01
C ASP A 189 -2.71 -15.23 13.63
N PHE A 190 -1.54 -15.72 13.26
CA PHE A 190 -1.26 -16.35 11.97
C PHE A 190 -0.78 -17.81 12.14
N SER A 191 -0.91 -18.39 13.34
CA SER A 191 -0.44 -19.72 13.68
C SER A 191 -1.07 -20.80 12.79
N SER A 192 -2.35 -20.72 12.55
CA SER A 192 -3.08 -21.66 11.68
C SER A 192 -2.59 -21.61 10.23
N GLN A 193 -2.42 -20.41 9.67
CA GLN A 193 -1.95 -20.23 8.30
C GLN A 193 -0.51 -20.75 8.14
N VAL A 194 0.37 -20.39 9.06
CA VAL A 194 1.76 -20.86 9.08
C VAL A 194 1.83 -22.37 9.20
N ALA A 195 1.04 -22.98 10.08
CA ALA A 195 0.98 -24.44 10.24
C ALA A 195 0.58 -25.16 8.95
N LYS A 196 -0.41 -24.63 8.21
CA LYS A 196 -0.84 -25.18 6.92
C LYS A 196 0.26 -25.12 5.87
N MET A 197 0.94 -23.99 5.74
CA MET A 197 2.02 -23.81 4.77
C MET A 197 3.23 -24.70 5.11
N LYS A 198 3.57 -24.81 6.40
CA LYS A 198 4.62 -25.70 6.87
C LYS A 198 4.28 -27.18 6.61
N ALA A 199 3.07 -27.61 6.92
CA ALA A 199 2.59 -28.97 6.67
C ALA A 199 2.58 -29.31 5.16
N ALA A 200 2.30 -28.35 4.30
CA ALA A 200 2.41 -28.50 2.84
C ALA A 200 3.86 -28.62 2.36
N GLY A 201 4.85 -28.34 3.21
CA GLY A 201 6.27 -28.44 2.88
C GLY A 201 6.76 -27.32 1.96
N CYS A 202 6.16 -26.14 2.03
CA CYS A 202 6.56 -25.02 1.17
C CYS A 202 7.94 -24.47 1.57
N ASP A 203 8.75 -24.17 0.57
CA ASP A 203 10.05 -23.51 0.69
C ASP A 203 10.02 -22.07 0.16
N PHE A 204 8.86 -21.64 -0.37
CA PHE A 204 8.59 -20.30 -0.87
C PHE A 204 7.18 -19.86 -0.46
N VAL A 205 7.04 -18.64 0.04
CA VAL A 205 5.76 -18.07 0.44
C VAL A 205 5.56 -16.70 -0.18
N VAL A 206 4.47 -16.54 -0.93
CA VAL A 206 4.01 -15.23 -1.41
C VAL A 206 3.15 -14.58 -0.33
N LEU A 207 3.48 -13.34 0.00
CA LEU A 207 2.82 -12.54 1.03
C LEU A 207 1.88 -11.51 0.39
N GLY A 208 0.59 -11.82 0.32
CA GLY A 208 -0.47 -10.85 0.06
C GLY A 208 -0.89 -10.15 1.35
N THR A 209 0.08 -9.54 2.03
CA THR A 209 -0.02 -9.01 3.39
C THR A 209 0.44 -7.56 3.46
N VAL A 210 -0.02 -6.84 4.47
CA VAL A 210 0.44 -5.48 4.79
C VAL A 210 1.43 -5.52 5.97
N ILE A 211 1.70 -4.42 6.67
CA ILE A 211 2.83 -4.33 7.60
C ILE A 211 2.75 -5.34 8.75
N ARG A 212 1.69 -5.29 9.57
CA ARG A 212 1.55 -6.12 10.78
C ARG A 212 1.47 -7.60 10.46
N GLU A 213 0.76 -7.93 9.40
CA GLU A 213 0.53 -9.31 8.98
C GLU A 213 1.78 -9.92 8.37
N THR A 214 2.59 -9.13 7.67
CA THR A 214 3.93 -9.55 7.21
C THR A 214 4.80 -9.91 8.40
N ILE A 215 4.89 -9.02 9.39
CA ILE A 215 5.67 -9.25 10.61
C ILE A 215 5.15 -10.47 11.37
N GLY A 216 3.84 -10.54 11.60
CA GLY A 216 3.23 -11.64 12.34
C GLY A 216 3.41 -13.00 11.67
N THR A 217 3.26 -13.08 10.36
CA THR A 217 3.46 -14.31 9.57
C THR A 217 4.92 -14.78 9.65
N ILE A 218 5.87 -13.89 9.43
CA ILE A 218 7.29 -14.24 9.44
C ILE A 218 7.74 -14.60 10.86
N ALA A 219 7.36 -13.84 11.87
CA ALA A 219 7.69 -14.12 13.26
C ALA A 219 7.17 -15.49 13.72
N GLU A 220 5.91 -15.82 13.42
CA GLU A 220 5.33 -17.13 13.72
C GLU A 220 6.04 -18.25 12.95
N SER A 221 6.42 -18.02 11.70
CA SER A 221 7.19 -18.97 10.90
C SER A 221 8.54 -19.28 11.56
N ARG A 222 9.30 -18.26 11.95
CA ARG A 222 10.61 -18.44 12.63
C ARG A 222 10.45 -19.17 13.95
N LYS A 223 9.45 -18.81 14.75
CA LYS A 223 9.16 -19.45 16.04
C LYS A 223 8.89 -20.95 15.91
N THR A 224 8.25 -21.37 14.83
CA THR A 224 7.89 -22.77 14.58
C THR A 224 8.92 -23.53 13.75
N GLY A 225 10.07 -22.92 13.44
CA GLY A 225 11.12 -23.51 12.61
C GLY A 225 10.75 -23.61 11.12
N PHE A 226 9.80 -22.80 10.65
CA PHE A 226 9.45 -22.71 9.24
C PHE A 226 10.21 -21.54 8.61
N SER A 227 11.08 -21.82 7.65
CA SER A 227 12.03 -20.85 7.09
C SER A 227 12.04 -20.84 5.56
N PRO A 228 10.88 -20.60 4.91
CA PRO A 228 10.82 -20.44 3.46
C PRO A 228 11.41 -19.08 3.04
N THR A 229 11.65 -18.93 1.74
CA THR A 229 11.84 -17.61 1.15
C THR A 229 10.49 -16.86 1.14
N PHE A 230 10.46 -15.65 1.67
CA PHE A 230 9.26 -14.80 1.67
C PHE A 230 9.36 -13.71 0.60
N LEU A 231 8.30 -13.55 -0.19
CA LEU A 231 8.16 -12.47 -1.15
C LEU A 231 6.88 -11.69 -0.91
N GLY A 232 7.00 -10.43 -0.50
CA GLY A 232 5.90 -9.46 -0.42
C GLY A 232 5.81 -8.57 -1.65
N THR A 233 4.82 -7.70 -1.62
CA THR A 233 4.60 -6.65 -2.63
C THR A 233 5.06 -5.29 -2.11
N THR A 234 4.78 -4.22 -2.85
CA THR A 234 4.98 -2.84 -2.37
C THR A 234 4.25 -2.56 -1.05
N ALA A 235 3.19 -3.31 -0.72
CA ALA A 235 2.48 -3.18 0.56
C ALA A 235 3.30 -3.66 1.78
N ALA A 236 4.37 -4.41 1.57
CA ALA A 236 5.32 -4.84 2.59
C ALA A 236 6.71 -4.17 2.44
N TYR A 237 6.87 -3.30 1.44
CA TYR A 237 8.13 -2.59 1.19
C TYR A 237 8.20 -1.32 2.04
N THR A 238 8.64 -1.49 3.27
CA THR A 238 8.86 -0.41 4.25
C THR A 238 9.89 -0.84 5.28
N ASP A 239 10.71 0.08 5.76
CA ASP A 239 11.68 -0.13 6.83
C ASP A 239 11.00 -0.46 8.18
N LEU A 240 9.74 -0.09 8.35
CA LEU A 240 8.94 -0.40 9.54
C LEU A 240 8.84 -1.91 9.80
N VAL A 241 8.87 -2.74 8.75
CA VAL A 241 8.87 -4.20 8.92
C VAL A 241 10.08 -4.67 9.74
N HIS A 242 11.27 -4.16 9.43
CA HIS A 242 12.50 -4.48 10.18
C HIS A 242 12.58 -3.73 11.51
N LYS A 243 12.17 -2.47 11.55
CA LYS A 243 12.13 -1.69 12.81
C LYS A 243 11.26 -2.35 13.88
N LEU A 244 10.10 -2.89 13.48
CA LEU A 244 9.14 -3.50 14.40
C LEU A 244 9.36 -5.00 14.58
N GLY A 245 9.77 -5.71 13.53
CA GLY A 245 9.92 -7.17 13.54
C GLY A 245 11.33 -7.66 13.90
N GLY A 246 12.34 -6.79 13.83
CA GLY A 246 13.72 -7.13 14.15
C GLY A 246 14.34 -8.17 13.22
N LYS A 247 15.33 -8.90 13.71
CA LYS A 247 16.09 -9.92 12.96
C LYS A 247 15.25 -11.04 12.36
N ALA A 248 14.08 -11.32 12.91
CA ALA A 248 13.19 -12.33 12.34
C ALA A 248 12.79 -12.00 10.88
N MET A 249 12.83 -10.72 10.51
CA MET A 249 12.50 -10.24 9.17
C MET A 249 13.64 -10.34 8.17
N ASP A 250 14.85 -10.68 8.59
CA ASP A 250 15.99 -10.83 7.70
C ASP A 250 15.68 -11.89 6.62
N GLY A 251 16.01 -11.56 5.36
CA GLY A 251 15.72 -12.43 4.23
C GLY A 251 14.35 -12.21 3.58
N LEU A 252 13.55 -11.26 4.05
CA LEU A 252 12.34 -10.84 3.36
C LEU A 252 12.69 -10.16 2.03
N TYR A 253 12.02 -10.57 0.97
CA TYR A 253 12.02 -9.92 -0.33
C TYR A 253 10.69 -9.19 -0.54
N ALA A 254 10.73 -8.05 -1.22
CA ALA A 254 9.53 -7.34 -1.62
C ALA A 254 9.74 -6.71 -3.00
N THR A 255 8.67 -6.65 -3.79
CA THR A 255 8.68 -5.83 -5.00
C THR A 255 8.60 -4.36 -4.61
N MET A 256 9.17 -3.48 -5.42
CA MET A 256 9.10 -2.04 -5.19
C MET A 256 8.70 -1.31 -6.47
N ALA A 257 8.00 -0.20 -6.32
CA ALA A 257 7.69 0.76 -7.39
C ALA A 257 8.41 2.10 -7.17
N VAL A 258 8.71 2.43 -5.90
CA VAL A 258 9.39 3.66 -5.49
C VAL A 258 10.44 3.29 -4.45
N GLN A 259 11.64 3.84 -4.61
CA GLN A 259 12.74 3.62 -3.66
C GLN A 259 12.48 4.40 -2.36
N VAL A 260 12.80 3.78 -1.22
CA VAL A 260 12.80 4.49 0.08
C VAL A 260 13.85 5.62 0.06
N PRO A 261 13.48 6.84 0.44
CA PRO A 261 14.38 7.99 0.39
C PRO A 261 15.28 8.07 1.63
N TYR A 262 16.30 7.22 1.70
CA TYR A 262 17.24 7.24 2.81
C TYR A 262 18.03 8.56 2.89
N LEU A 263 18.41 8.96 4.12
CA LEU A 263 19.15 10.20 4.38
C LEU A 263 20.56 10.20 3.79
N ASP A 264 21.16 9.02 3.62
CA ASP A 264 22.49 8.78 3.06
C ASP A 264 22.47 8.32 1.60
N GLU A 265 21.32 8.46 0.92
CA GLU A 265 21.17 8.07 -0.48
C GLU A 265 22.19 8.76 -1.38
N ALA A 266 22.70 8.04 -2.37
CA ALA A 266 23.68 8.59 -3.33
C ALA A 266 23.11 9.74 -4.18
N SER A 267 21.81 9.69 -4.48
CA SER A 267 21.11 10.75 -5.22
C SER A 267 20.97 12.02 -4.40
N GLN A 268 21.63 13.10 -4.84
CA GLN A 268 21.54 14.40 -4.17
C GLN A 268 20.10 14.94 -4.05
N PRO A 269 19.24 14.88 -5.06
CA PRO A 269 17.85 15.32 -4.92
C PRO A 269 17.07 14.53 -3.87
N ILE A 270 17.28 13.21 -3.79
CA ILE A 270 16.63 12.35 -2.80
C ILE A 270 17.12 12.69 -1.39
N ARG A 271 18.44 12.83 -1.18
CA ARG A 271 19.01 13.26 0.10
C ARG A 271 18.48 14.62 0.54
N PHE A 272 18.41 15.57 -0.38
CA PHE A 272 17.90 16.92 -0.10
C PHE A 272 16.45 16.86 0.40
N TRP A 273 15.60 16.11 -0.29
CA TRP A 273 14.21 15.93 0.11
C TRP A 273 14.10 15.20 1.45
N ALA A 274 14.82 14.11 1.64
CA ALA A 274 14.82 13.33 2.88
C ALA A 274 15.24 14.18 4.09
N ASN A 275 16.29 15.01 3.95
CA ASN A 275 16.73 15.94 5.00
C ASN A 275 15.69 17.03 5.28
N LYS A 276 15.02 17.55 4.25
CA LYS A 276 13.93 18.52 4.41
C LYS A 276 12.76 17.92 5.21
N TYR A 277 12.38 16.68 4.90
CA TYR A 277 11.38 15.94 5.64
C TYR A 277 11.78 15.78 7.12
N LYS A 278 12.99 15.27 7.37
CA LYS A 278 13.53 15.09 8.72
C LYS A 278 13.56 16.38 9.52
N THR A 279 14.03 17.48 8.92
CA THR A 279 14.07 18.78 9.57
C THR A 279 12.68 19.27 9.97
N LYS A 280 11.68 19.06 9.13
CA LYS A 280 10.32 19.51 9.38
C LYS A 280 9.60 18.67 10.43
N PHE A 281 9.73 17.34 10.39
CA PHE A 281 8.95 16.42 11.18
C PHE A 281 9.72 15.74 12.32
N ASN A 282 11.04 15.97 12.39
CA ASN A 282 11.95 15.38 13.37
C ASN A 282 11.93 13.83 13.38
N GLU A 283 11.68 13.24 12.21
CA GLU A 283 11.74 11.79 11.97
C GLU A 283 12.22 11.51 10.56
N ASP A 284 12.69 10.31 10.29
CA ASP A 284 13.13 9.88 8.97
C ASP A 284 11.91 9.62 8.07
N PRO A 285 11.98 9.94 6.78
CA PRO A 285 10.90 9.71 5.84
C PRO A 285 10.60 8.23 5.59
#